data_bbfe05916ceba54198ff3fa00b1b3ee4
#
_entry.id   bbfe05916ceba54198ff3fa00b1b3ee4
#
_cell.length_a   1.000
_cell.length_b   1.000
_cell.length_c   1.000
_cell.angle_alpha   90.00
_cell.angle_beta   90.00
_cell.angle_gamma   90.00
#
_symmetry.space_group_name_H-M   'P 1'
#
loop_
_entity.id
_entity.type
_entity.pdbx_description
1 polymer ?
#
loop_
_entity_poly.entity_id
_entity_poly.type
_entity_poly.pdbx_seq_one_letter_code
_entity_poly.pdbx_strand_id
1 'polypeptide(L)'
;VKPNDRIFPIEEGIDFLGYVIYPDHVGLRKRNKQTFARKIHKLESRTRKRELIASFYGMTKHADCRRLFKQLTGIDMKNFKDLGVSYTPADGKKRFKGAVISIRELVNTPIVVHDFETGIKTEQGDDRCIVQVELNGEMRKFFTNSEEMKNILQQIREMPDGFPFETTIKSERFGVNKTKYIFT
;
A
#
# COMPACT_ATOMS: atom_id res chain seq x y z
N VAL A 1 -34.92 -24.79 16.72
CA VAL A 1 -34.49 -23.68 17.60
C VAL A 1 -34.33 -24.27 18.99
N LYS A 2 -33.16 -24.16 19.61
CA LYS A 2 -32.94 -24.67 20.96
C LYS A 2 -33.70 -23.78 21.94
N PRO A 3 -34.20 -24.33 23.09
CA PRO A 3 -35.03 -23.56 24.03
C PRO A 3 -34.38 -22.31 24.62
N ASN A 4 -33.08 -22.10 24.40
CA ASN A 4 -32.31 -20.94 24.86
C ASN A 4 -31.84 -20.00 23.74
N ASP A 5 -32.26 -20.19 22.50
CA ASP A 5 -31.93 -19.29 21.39
C ASP A 5 -32.69 -17.98 21.57
N ARG A 6 -31.96 -16.88 21.67
CA ARG A 6 -32.51 -15.54 21.76
C ARG A 6 -32.21 -14.75 20.49
N ILE A 7 -33.20 -14.06 19.98
CA ILE A 7 -33.03 -13.09 18.89
C ILE A 7 -32.79 -11.73 19.54
N PHE A 8 -31.68 -11.10 19.19
CA PHE A 8 -31.32 -9.76 19.67
C PHE A 8 -31.36 -8.78 18.49
N PRO A 9 -31.75 -7.51 18.71
CA PRO A 9 -31.48 -6.45 17.75
C PRO A 9 -29.99 -6.34 17.50
N ILE A 10 -29.59 -6.15 16.24
CA ILE A 10 -28.18 -6.05 15.86
C ILE A 10 -27.51 -4.82 16.49
N GLU A 11 -28.29 -3.81 16.82
CA GLU A 11 -27.87 -2.58 17.50
C GLU A 11 -27.36 -2.82 18.93
N GLU A 12 -27.75 -3.92 19.58
CA GLU A 12 -27.21 -4.31 20.88
C GLU A 12 -25.77 -4.83 20.79
N GLY A 13 -25.32 -5.17 19.58
CA GLY A 13 -24.00 -5.70 19.30
C GLY A 13 -23.86 -7.19 19.59
N ILE A 14 -23.04 -7.85 18.81
CA ILE A 14 -22.77 -9.28 18.93
C ILE A 14 -21.45 -9.47 19.68
N ASP A 15 -21.51 -10.20 20.80
CA ASP A 15 -20.32 -10.52 21.58
C ASP A 15 -19.55 -11.67 20.94
N PHE A 16 -18.35 -11.41 20.42
CA PHE A 16 -17.52 -12.35 19.72
C PHE A 16 -16.03 -12.20 20.08
N LEU A 17 -15.42 -13.26 20.58
CA LEU A 17 -13.98 -13.35 20.90
C LEU A 17 -13.39 -12.18 21.69
N GLY A 18 -14.19 -11.59 22.57
CA GLY A 18 -13.74 -10.46 23.40
C GLY A 18 -14.01 -9.09 22.83
N TYR A 19 -14.65 -9.03 21.68
CA TYR A 19 -15.15 -7.84 21.01
C TYR A 19 -16.69 -7.79 21.11
N VAL A 20 -17.22 -6.61 20.84
CA VAL A 20 -18.66 -6.43 20.59
C VAL A 20 -18.78 -5.80 19.20
N ILE A 21 -19.39 -6.53 18.29
CA ILE A 21 -19.53 -6.15 16.89
C ILE A 21 -20.88 -5.46 16.72
N TYR A 22 -20.86 -4.20 16.32
CA TYR A 22 -22.01 -3.39 15.95
C TYR A 22 -22.09 -3.26 14.43
N PRO A 23 -23.20 -2.80 13.85
CA PRO A 23 -23.33 -2.63 12.40
C PRO A 23 -22.30 -1.66 11.79
N ASP A 24 -21.88 -0.65 12.55
CA ASP A 24 -21.05 0.47 12.12
C ASP A 24 -19.65 0.50 12.74
N HIS A 25 -19.42 -0.24 13.83
CA HIS A 25 -18.12 -0.25 14.50
C HIS A 25 -17.87 -1.54 15.28
N VAL A 26 -16.62 -1.72 15.72
CA VAL A 26 -16.20 -2.82 16.58
C VAL A 26 -15.69 -2.28 17.90
N GLY A 27 -16.34 -2.65 19.00
CA GLY A 27 -15.93 -2.30 20.36
C GLY A 27 -15.18 -3.44 21.06
N LEU A 28 -14.43 -3.13 22.11
CA LEU A 28 -13.94 -4.13 23.05
C LEU A 28 -14.98 -4.43 24.12
N ARG A 29 -15.07 -5.72 24.51
CA ARG A 29 -15.91 -6.16 25.64
C ARG A 29 -15.59 -5.37 26.92
N LYS A 30 -16.61 -4.93 27.64
CA LYS A 30 -16.48 -4.14 28.87
C LYS A 30 -15.51 -4.77 29.88
N ARG A 31 -15.58 -6.09 30.07
CA ARG A 31 -14.68 -6.84 30.95
C ARG A 31 -13.22 -6.67 30.59
N ASN A 32 -12.87 -6.73 29.30
CA ASN A 32 -11.48 -6.58 28.83
C ASN A 32 -10.94 -5.18 29.11
N LYS A 33 -11.75 -4.13 28.84
CA LYS A 33 -11.42 -2.74 29.16
C LYS A 33 -11.16 -2.54 30.65
N GLN A 34 -12.05 -3.03 31.49
CA GLN A 34 -11.94 -2.88 32.95
C GLN A 34 -10.77 -3.69 33.53
N THR A 35 -10.53 -4.90 33.03
CA THR A 35 -9.40 -5.72 33.48
C THR A 35 -8.08 -5.06 33.16
N PHE A 36 -7.92 -4.50 31.96
CA PHE A 36 -6.73 -3.76 31.62
C PHE A 36 -6.56 -2.52 32.47
N ALA A 37 -7.59 -1.68 32.62
CA ALA A 37 -7.56 -0.46 33.43
C ALA A 37 -7.14 -0.74 34.86
N ARG A 38 -7.68 -1.79 35.50
CA ARG A 38 -7.28 -2.17 36.86
C ARG A 38 -5.83 -2.64 36.96
N LYS A 39 -5.34 -3.40 35.97
CA LYS A 39 -4.00 -3.96 35.98
C LYS A 39 -2.93 -2.89 35.73
N ILE A 40 -3.15 -1.98 34.77
CA ILE A 40 -2.14 -0.99 34.39
C ILE A 40 -1.76 -0.04 35.55
N HIS A 41 -2.74 0.30 36.42
CA HIS A 41 -2.51 1.14 37.58
C HIS A 41 -1.80 0.42 38.74
N LYS A 42 -1.95 -0.90 38.85
CA LYS A 42 -1.37 -1.70 39.93
C LYS A 42 0.08 -2.14 39.66
N LEU A 43 0.53 -2.10 38.41
CA LEU A 43 1.86 -2.56 38.03
C LEU A 43 2.90 -1.46 38.30
N GLU A 44 3.93 -1.78 39.07
CA GLU A 44 5.09 -0.91 39.33
C GLU A 44 6.22 -1.16 38.32
N SER A 45 6.41 -2.41 37.93
CA SER A 45 7.47 -2.80 36.99
C SER A 45 7.25 -2.21 35.59
N ARG A 46 8.21 -1.43 35.10
CA ARG A 46 8.18 -0.82 33.75
C ARG A 46 8.13 -1.89 32.64
N THR A 47 8.84 -2.99 32.82
CA THR A 47 8.86 -4.09 31.83
C THR A 47 7.46 -4.71 31.71
N ARG A 48 6.87 -5.09 32.84
CA ARG A 48 5.52 -5.68 32.86
C ARG A 48 4.44 -4.70 32.36
N LYS A 49 4.61 -3.39 32.61
CA LYS A 49 3.73 -2.37 32.03
C LYS A 49 3.79 -2.36 30.50
N ARG A 50 5.03 -2.40 29.94
CA ARG A 50 5.21 -2.45 28.48
C ARG A 50 4.59 -3.71 27.86
N GLU A 51 4.78 -4.86 28.45
CA GLU A 51 4.18 -6.12 28.01
C GLU A 51 2.65 -6.06 28.04
N LEU A 52 2.08 -5.56 29.14
CA LEU A 52 0.64 -5.39 29.26
C LEU A 52 0.06 -4.42 28.23
N ILE A 53 0.74 -3.29 27.99
CA ILE A 53 0.35 -2.30 26.97
C ILE A 53 0.43 -2.92 25.58
N ALA A 54 1.50 -3.66 25.25
CA ALA A 54 1.66 -4.33 23.97
C ALA A 54 0.55 -5.37 23.72
N SER A 55 0.22 -6.16 24.73
CA SER A 55 -0.87 -7.13 24.68
C SER A 55 -2.23 -6.44 24.46
N PHE A 56 -2.50 -5.36 25.18
CA PHE A 56 -3.74 -4.59 25.03
C PHE A 56 -3.83 -3.91 23.67
N TYR A 57 -2.69 -3.41 23.16
CA TYR A 57 -2.62 -2.88 21.80
C TYR A 57 -3.01 -3.92 20.74
N GLY A 58 -2.53 -5.15 20.88
CA GLY A 58 -2.91 -6.25 19.99
C GLY A 58 -4.44 -6.44 19.89
N MET A 59 -5.17 -6.20 20.99
CA MET A 59 -6.63 -6.25 20.98
C MET A 59 -7.25 -4.96 20.42
N THR A 60 -6.73 -3.79 20.79
CA THR A 60 -7.34 -2.49 20.41
C THR A 60 -7.18 -2.15 18.94
N LYS A 61 -6.18 -2.69 18.24
CA LYS A 61 -5.95 -2.44 16.81
C LYS A 61 -7.07 -2.96 15.90
N HIS A 62 -7.88 -3.90 16.38
CA HIS A 62 -9.00 -4.49 15.65
C HIS A 62 -10.37 -3.93 16.09
N ALA A 63 -10.37 -2.86 16.92
CA ALA A 63 -11.56 -2.24 17.46
C ALA A 63 -11.43 -0.72 17.45
N ASP A 64 -12.55 -0.01 17.50
CA ASP A 64 -12.60 1.45 17.55
C ASP A 64 -12.28 1.97 18.97
N CYS A 65 -11.07 1.65 19.42
CA CYS A 65 -10.61 1.86 20.80
C CYS A 65 -9.44 2.85 20.92
N ARG A 66 -9.11 3.63 19.87
CA ARG A 66 -7.97 4.56 19.86
C ARG A 66 -8.04 5.57 21.01
N ARG A 67 -9.19 6.19 21.21
CA ARG A 67 -9.40 7.15 22.33
C ARG A 67 -9.23 6.49 23.68
N LEU A 68 -9.80 5.31 23.86
CA LEU A 68 -9.67 4.53 25.09
C LEU A 68 -8.22 4.14 25.37
N PHE A 69 -7.51 3.69 24.35
CA PHE A 69 -6.09 3.32 24.47
C PHE A 69 -5.26 4.52 24.93
N LYS A 70 -5.41 5.67 24.27
CA LYS A 70 -4.75 6.92 24.67
C LYS A 70 -5.05 7.31 26.12
N GLN A 71 -6.32 7.24 26.49
CA GLN A 71 -6.78 7.60 27.84
C GLN A 71 -6.18 6.68 28.92
N LEU A 72 -6.07 5.37 28.66
CA LEU A 72 -5.58 4.39 29.65
C LEU A 72 -4.05 4.28 29.71
N THR A 73 -3.35 4.56 28.63
CA THR A 73 -1.90 4.38 28.52
C THR A 73 -1.11 5.68 28.44
N GLY A 74 -1.76 6.80 28.12
CA GLY A 74 -1.11 8.07 27.79
C GLY A 74 -0.43 8.09 26.40
N ILE A 75 -0.50 7.00 25.65
CA ILE A 75 0.16 6.86 24.35
C ILE A 75 -0.81 7.22 23.24
N ASP A 76 -0.46 8.21 22.44
CA ASP A 76 -1.20 8.57 21.23
C ASP A 76 -0.59 7.85 20.03
N MET A 77 -1.27 6.80 19.56
CA MET A 77 -0.85 6.07 18.38
C MET A 77 -1.36 6.76 17.13
N LYS A 78 -0.44 7.28 16.35
CA LYS A 78 -0.71 7.80 15.01
C LYS A 78 -0.63 6.64 14.00
N ASN A 79 -1.54 6.60 13.03
CA ASN A 79 -1.36 5.73 11.87
C ASN A 79 -0.20 6.26 11.04
N PHE A 80 0.52 5.38 10.36
CA PHE A 80 1.61 5.79 9.47
C PHE A 80 1.13 6.85 8.44
N LYS A 81 -0.09 6.72 7.95
CA LYS A 81 -0.71 7.71 7.04
C LYS A 81 -0.82 9.11 7.65
N ASP A 82 -1.08 9.20 8.97
CA ASP A 82 -1.26 10.47 9.68
C ASP A 82 0.08 11.19 9.93
N LEU A 83 1.19 10.50 9.75
CA LEU A 83 2.54 11.07 9.95
C LEU A 83 2.99 11.90 8.74
N GLY A 84 2.34 11.75 7.58
CA GLY A 84 2.73 12.46 6.35
C GLY A 84 4.14 12.11 5.85
N VAL A 85 4.73 11.02 6.35
CA VAL A 85 6.08 10.58 5.98
C VAL A 85 6.00 9.70 4.76
N SER A 86 6.76 10.02 3.73
CA SER A 86 6.94 9.20 2.54
C SER A 86 8.43 8.93 2.31
N TYR A 87 8.73 7.81 1.70
CA TYR A 87 10.10 7.52 1.29
C TYR A 87 10.47 8.42 0.10
N THR A 88 11.53 9.19 0.25
CA THR A 88 12.16 9.92 -0.86
C THR A 88 13.50 9.25 -1.13
N PRO A 89 13.72 8.69 -2.34
CA PRO A 89 15.01 8.12 -2.71
C PRO A 89 16.13 9.15 -2.64
N ALA A 90 17.32 8.75 -2.21
CA ALA A 90 18.47 9.62 -2.07
C ALA A 90 18.92 10.26 -3.41
N ASP A 91 18.62 9.58 -4.53
CA ASP A 91 18.89 10.08 -5.88
C ASP A 91 17.82 11.05 -6.42
N GLY A 92 16.80 11.38 -5.60
CA GLY A 92 15.70 12.28 -5.99
C GLY A 92 14.77 11.73 -7.08
N LYS A 93 14.99 10.50 -7.56
CA LYS A 93 14.26 9.94 -8.70
C LYS A 93 12.95 9.30 -8.30
N LYS A 94 11.97 9.36 -9.19
CA LYS A 94 10.66 8.74 -8.96
C LYS A 94 10.77 7.21 -8.91
N ARG A 95 10.03 6.62 -7.97
CA ARG A 95 9.85 5.17 -7.85
C ARG A 95 8.36 4.88 -7.99
N PHE A 96 7.98 4.36 -9.14
CA PHE A 96 6.57 4.11 -9.45
C PHE A 96 6.03 2.90 -8.70
N LYS A 97 4.73 2.97 -8.38
CA LYS A 97 3.97 1.87 -7.77
C LYS A 97 3.67 0.78 -8.82
N GLY A 98 3.24 -0.37 -8.34
CA GLY A 98 2.88 -1.51 -9.18
C GLY A 98 4.01 -2.52 -9.36
N ALA A 99 3.64 -3.75 -9.71
CA ALA A 99 4.58 -4.82 -9.98
C ALA A 99 5.36 -4.56 -11.28
N VAL A 100 6.59 -5.07 -11.34
CA VAL A 100 7.38 -5.05 -12.57
C VAL A 100 6.84 -6.07 -13.54
N ILE A 101 6.61 -5.66 -14.78
CA ILE A 101 6.22 -6.53 -15.90
C ILE A 101 7.33 -6.52 -16.97
N SER A 102 7.51 -7.64 -17.63
CA SER A 102 8.44 -7.70 -18.75
C SER A 102 7.87 -6.94 -19.96
N ILE A 103 8.70 -6.15 -20.64
CA ILE A 103 8.29 -5.48 -21.88
C ILE A 103 7.80 -6.47 -22.95
N ARG A 104 8.26 -7.73 -22.91
CA ARG A 104 7.82 -8.81 -23.82
C ARG A 104 6.35 -9.15 -23.63
N GLU A 105 5.85 -9.08 -22.39
CA GLU A 105 4.45 -9.36 -22.06
C GLU A 105 3.51 -8.23 -22.48
N LEU A 106 4.05 -7.04 -22.75
CA LEU A 106 3.29 -5.87 -23.20
C LEU A 106 3.20 -5.77 -24.74
N VAL A 107 3.88 -6.66 -25.48
CA VAL A 107 3.86 -6.62 -26.95
C VAL A 107 2.45 -6.89 -27.48
N ASN A 108 1.98 -6.03 -28.39
CA ASN A 108 0.65 -6.05 -28.99
C ASN A 108 -0.51 -5.94 -28.01
N THR A 109 -0.26 -5.42 -26.82
CA THR A 109 -1.28 -5.19 -25.80
C THR A 109 -1.50 -3.68 -25.63
N PRO A 110 -2.75 -3.18 -25.64
CA PRO A 110 -3.05 -1.78 -25.34
C PRO A 110 -2.66 -1.45 -23.91
N ILE A 111 -1.92 -0.37 -23.72
CA ILE A 111 -1.48 0.14 -22.42
C ILE A 111 -1.68 1.64 -22.36
N VAL A 112 -1.87 2.17 -21.14
CA VAL A 112 -1.85 3.60 -20.87
C VAL A 112 -0.54 3.95 -20.19
N VAL A 113 0.26 4.82 -20.79
CA VAL A 113 1.52 5.30 -20.21
C VAL A 113 1.24 6.53 -19.36
N HIS A 114 1.57 6.49 -18.07
CA HIS A 114 1.29 7.55 -17.11
C HIS A 114 2.47 8.48 -16.85
N ASP A 115 3.68 7.92 -16.73
CA ASP A 115 4.89 8.70 -16.45
C ASP A 115 6.13 7.84 -16.66
N PHE A 116 7.31 8.46 -16.68
CA PHE A 116 8.59 7.75 -16.75
C PHE A 116 9.69 8.47 -15.96
N GLU A 117 10.76 7.76 -15.66
CA GLU A 117 11.96 8.32 -15.04
C GLU A 117 13.21 7.66 -15.66
N THR A 118 14.23 8.45 -15.98
CA THR A 118 15.48 8.01 -16.58
C THR A 118 16.64 7.98 -15.59
N GLY A 119 17.75 7.38 -15.97
CA GLY A 119 18.96 7.32 -15.16
C GLY A 119 18.79 6.47 -13.91
N ILE A 120 17.92 5.45 -13.95
CA ILE A 120 17.73 4.54 -12.83
C ILE A 120 18.83 3.48 -12.82
N LYS A 121 19.61 3.48 -11.74
CA LYS A 121 20.64 2.46 -11.53
C LYS A 121 20.02 1.13 -11.09
N THR A 122 20.36 0.06 -11.77
CA THR A 122 19.92 -1.31 -11.44
C THR A 122 21.09 -2.27 -11.70
N GLU A 123 20.96 -3.52 -11.26
CA GLU A 123 21.93 -4.58 -11.57
C GLU A 123 22.12 -4.82 -13.07
N GLN A 124 21.17 -4.41 -13.90
CA GLN A 124 21.18 -4.60 -15.37
C GLN A 124 21.59 -3.34 -16.14
N GLY A 125 22.10 -2.31 -15.46
CA GLY A 125 22.59 -1.07 -16.06
C GLY A 125 22.37 0.17 -15.19
N ASP A 126 23.20 1.18 -15.42
CA ASP A 126 23.24 2.40 -14.59
C ASP A 126 22.33 3.51 -15.12
N ASP A 127 21.87 3.43 -16.36
CA ASP A 127 21.01 4.45 -17.00
C ASP A 127 19.74 3.81 -17.59
N ARG A 128 18.98 3.12 -16.77
CA ARG A 128 17.72 2.53 -17.22
C ARG A 128 16.56 3.54 -17.10
N CYS A 129 15.64 3.42 -18.03
CA CYS A 129 14.36 4.11 -17.96
C CYS A 129 13.32 3.18 -17.32
N ILE A 130 12.63 3.66 -16.30
CA ILE A 130 11.44 3.03 -15.73
C ILE A 130 10.21 3.75 -16.26
N VAL A 131 9.24 3.01 -16.75
CA VAL A 131 7.99 3.53 -17.31
C VAL A 131 6.82 2.99 -16.52
N GLN A 132 5.95 3.89 -16.06
CA GLN A 132 4.70 3.54 -15.38
C GLN A 132 3.58 3.38 -16.40
N VAL A 133 2.92 2.25 -16.37
CA VAL A 133 1.83 1.92 -17.27
C VAL A 133 0.63 1.38 -16.51
N GLU A 134 -0.53 1.55 -17.09
CA GLU A 134 -1.75 0.87 -16.68
C GLU A 134 -2.08 -0.22 -17.70
N LEU A 135 -2.34 -1.41 -17.20
CA LEU A 135 -2.72 -2.58 -17.98
C LEU A 135 -3.97 -3.20 -17.35
N ASN A 136 -5.08 -3.23 -18.08
CA ASN A 136 -6.36 -3.78 -17.62
C ASN A 136 -6.84 -3.17 -16.28
N GLY A 137 -6.65 -1.85 -16.07
CA GLY A 137 -7.01 -1.15 -14.83
C GLY A 137 -6.01 -1.33 -13.67
N GLU A 138 -4.90 -2.04 -13.88
CA GLU A 138 -3.88 -2.22 -12.87
C GLU A 138 -2.60 -1.45 -13.20
N MET A 139 -2.07 -0.74 -12.21
CA MET A 139 -0.80 -0.04 -12.35
C MET A 139 0.37 -1.02 -12.34
N ARG A 140 1.18 -0.97 -13.39
CA ARG A 140 2.39 -1.75 -13.61
C ARG A 140 3.56 -0.84 -13.95
N LYS A 141 4.75 -1.40 -14.02
CA LYS A 141 5.95 -0.69 -14.49
C LYS A 141 6.89 -1.64 -15.22
N PHE A 142 7.57 -1.14 -16.23
CA PHE A 142 8.62 -1.88 -16.92
C PHE A 142 9.90 -1.06 -17.02
N PHE A 143 10.99 -1.74 -17.29
CA PHE A 143 12.29 -1.11 -17.50
C PHE A 143 12.72 -1.28 -18.95
N THR A 144 13.27 -0.21 -19.52
CA THR A 144 13.84 -0.22 -20.86
C THR A 144 15.20 0.48 -20.91
N ASN A 145 16.07 0.01 -21.80
CA ASN A 145 17.33 0.67 -22.14
C ASN A 145 17.27 1.26 -23.57
N SER A 146 16.10 1.20 -24.23
CA SER A 146 15.94 1.71 -25.59
C SER A 146 16.06 3.22 -25.61
N GLU A 147 17.09 3.74 -26.27
CA GLU A 147 17.29 5.18 -26.47
C GLU A 147 16.14 5.81 -27.26
N GLU A 148 15.57 5.08 -28.20
CA GLU A 148 14.43 5.54 -28.98
C GLU A 148 13.19 5.74 -28.10
N MET A 149 12.86 4.75 -27.24
CA MET A 149 11.75 4.89 -26.30
C MET A 149 11.97 6.05 -25.31
N LYS A 150 13.21 6.21 -24.83
CA LYS A 150 13.56 7.34 -23.93
C LYS A 150 13.32 8.69 -24.63
N ASN A 151 13.80 8.82 -25.87
CA ASN A 151 13.66 10.05 -26.66
C ASN A 151 12.19 10.38 -26.96
N ILE A 152 11.39 9.37 -27.32
CA ILE A 152 9.94 9.56 -27.54
C ILE A 152 9.25 10.03 -26.26
N LEU A 153 9.50 9.37 -25.14
CA LEU A 153 8.92 9.74 -23.85
C LEU A 153 9.33 11.15 -23.42
N GLN A 154 10.59 11.55 -23.69
CA GLN A 154 11.08 12.89 -23.41
C GLN A 154 10.32 13.94 -24.22
N GLN A 155 10.16 13.72 -25.53
CA GLN A 155 9.40 14.61 -26.41
C GLN A 155 7.94 14.72 -25.97
N ILE A 156 7.30 13.61 -25.56
CA ILE A 156 5.93 13.63 -25.05
C ILE A 156 5.86 14.43 -23.73
N ARG A 157 6.86 14.38 -22.87
CA ARG A 157 6.92 15.14 -21.63
C ARG A 157 6.96 16.66 -21.86
N GLU A 158 7.50 17.10 -22.97
CA GLU A 158 7.56 18.52 -23.36
C GLU A 158 6.24 19.02 -23.96
N MET A 159 5.30 18.11 -24.30
CA MET A 159 3.99 18.48 -24.81
C MET A 159 3.04 18.86 -23.68
N PRO A 160 2.23 19.92 -23.83
CA PRO A 160 1.09 20.16 -22.96
C PRO A 160 0.16 18.92 -23.00
N ASP A 161 -0.18 18.40 -21.83
CA ASP A 161 -1.05 17.21 -21.72
C ASP A 161 -0.51 15.92 -22.38
N GLY A 162 0.84 15.78 -22.47
CA GLY A 162 1.47 14.62 -23.09
C GLY A 162 1.24 13.30 -22.32
N PHE A 163 0.98 13.35 -21.03
CA PHE A 163 0.63 12.20 -20.20
C PHE A 163 -0.71 12.39 -19.50
N PRO A 164 -1.51 11.30 -19.27
CA PRO A 164 -1.29 9.94 -19.79
C PRO A 164 -1.64 9.80 -21.28
N PHE A 165 -1.06 8.82 -21.98
CA PHE A 165 -1.41 8.49 -23.35
C PHE A 165 -1.56 6.98 -23.57
N GLU A 166 -2.43 6.59 -24.51
CA GLU A 166 -2.62 5.20 -24.92
C GLU A 166 -1.66 4.83 -26.05
N THR A 167 -1.15 3.61 -25.99
CA THR A 167 -0.27 3.06 -27.04
C THR A 167 -0.24 1.54 -27.01
N THR A 168 0.36 0.94 -28.02
CA THR A 168 0.81 -0.46 -28.00
C THR A 168 2.33 -0.53 -28.20
N ILE A 169 2.93 -1.62 -27.73
CA ILE A 169 4.35 -1.90 -27.96
C ILE A 169 4.47 -2.96 -29.03
N LYS A 170 5.22 -2.69 -30.08
CA LYS A 170 5.62 -3.69 -31.08
C LYS A 170 7.07 -4.11 -30.91
N SER A 171 7.33 -5.35 -31.24
CA SER A 171 8.70 -5.89 -31.30
C SER A 171 9.15 -6.01 -32.75
N GLU A 172 10.31 -5.45 -33.05
CA GLU A 172 10.97 -5.57 -34.36
C GLU A 172 12.29 -6.26 -34.21
N ARG A 173 12.58 -7.21 -35.09
CA ARG A 173 13.90 -7.84 -35.17
C ARG A 173 14.86 -6.95 -35.97
N PHE A 174 16.06 -6.76 -35.44
CA PHE A 174 17.11 -6.07 -36.17
C PHE A 174 18.46 -6.77 -35.94
N GLY A 175 19.26 -6.80 -36.99
CA GLY A 175 20.56 -7.52 -36.95
C GLY A 175 20.41 -9.00 -36.63
N VAL A 176 21.48 -9.61 -36.17
CA VAL A 176 21.50 -11.01 -35.79
C VAL A 176 21.10 -11.14 -34.34
N ASN A 177 19.94 -11.76 -34.08
CA ASN A 177 19.42 -12.07 -32.74
C ASN A 177 19.13 -10.86 -31.79
N LYS A 178 18.87 -9.66 -32.37
CA LYS A 178 18.47 -8.49 -31.58
C LYS A 178 17.01 -8.16 -31.81
N THR A 179 16.29 -7.79 -30.73
CA THR A 179 14.91 -7.33 -30.77
C THR A 179 14.84 -5.90 -30.23
N LYS A 180 14.17 -5.04 -30.95
CA LYS A 180 13.86 -3.67 -30.60
C LYS A 180 12.38 -3.60 -30.22
N TYR A 181 12.05 -2.79 -29.24
CA TYR A 181 10.69 -2.50 -28.84
C TYR A 181 10.37 -1.04 -29.12
N ILE A 182 9.23 -0.76 -29.74
CA ILE A 182 8.79 0.57 -30.16
C ILE A 182 7.35 0.81 -29.73
N PHE A 183 7.02 2.06 -29.44
CA PHE A 183 5.64 2.51 -29.29
C PHE A 183 4.97 2.67 -30.66
N THR A 184 3.66 2.32 -30.75
CA THR A 184 2.86 2.45 -31.99
C THR A 184 1.44 2.90 -31.72
#